data_937eca20ec3dca5a31662c50c6ed3f9d
#
_entry.id   937eca20ec3dca5a31662c50c6ed3f9d
#
_cell.length_a   1.000
_cell.length_b   1.000
_cell.length_c   1.000
_cell.angle_alpha   90.00
_cell.angle_beta   90.00
_cell.angle_gamma   90.00
#
_symmetry.space_group_name_H-M   'P 1'
#
loop_
_entity.id
_entity.type
_entity.pdbx_description
1 polymer ?
#
loop_
_entity_poly.entity_id
_entity_poly.type
_entity_poly.pdbx_seq_one_letter_code
_entity_poly.pdbx_strand_id
1 'polypeptide(L)'
;MKFIVLPFVLASCLGLGWAVFVDSQRRSELDLPVPEDEIVAVEAVGLVTRDVEDALELVGSLEAGREVEIRSRVSGQVTELTVDVGDEITAGQELVRLDSAQEQELVRQAEAARKVALAEQGAQQLRVNAAGLEYMRQKDLRSKGVGTAQQLEASESKLEIAKAELQLAASKVDRAASELKGSRLALAERRIESPLTGHVASRMVQVGDLAKSDVSLLRIVDLGTVRTAVHVGEGDYRELQPGQSAEVRVDTFPGEVFSGRVQRLAPVLDPQTRTAVVYIAVDNSRGLLKPGMHARVRVVLDLHPQATVVPLAAVVDRDGRKTVFVVAGGGRRVRQVDVRLGLSEGDMVEVLDGLDSAERVVTLGSHLVRDGQDVEVVGEPAATAD
;
A
#
# COMPACT_ATOMS: atom_id res chain seq x y z
N MET A 1 53.08 -26.42 88.39
CA MET A 1 54.36 -26.00 87.79
C MET A 1 54.06 -25.24 86.54
N LYS A 2 54.14 -23.95 86.61
CA LYS A 2 53.77 -22.96 85.61
C LYS A 2 55.04 -22.25 85.11
N PHE A 3 55.02 -21.77 83.86
CA PHE A 3 55.93 -20.83 83.21
C PHE A 3 57.31 -21.44 82.76
N ILE A 4 57.39 -21.77 81.44
CA ILE A 4 58.59 -21.62 80.57
C ILE A 4 58.27 -21.95 79.09
N VAL A 5 57.17 -21.51 78.54
CA VAL A 5 56.91 -21.74 77.09
C VAL A 5 56.64 -20.41 76.31
N LEU A 6 56.55 -19.25 76.99
CA LEU A 6 56.08 -18.00 76.30
C LEU A 6 57.13 -17.18 75.50
N PRO A 7 58.48 -17.26 75.79
CA PRO A 7 59.40 -16.40 75.02
C PRO A 7 59.84 -16.99 73.66
N PHE A 8 59.64 -18.29 73.41
CA PHE A 8 60.09 -18.88 72.13
C PHE A 8 59.11 -18.68 70.96
N VAL A 9 57.83 -18.46 71.20
CA VAL A 9 56.84 -18.27 70.18
C VAL A 9 56.89 -16.84 69.62
N LEU A 10 57.25 -15.83 70.42
CA LEU A 10 57.35 -14.41 69.99
C LEU A 10 58.56 -14.15 69.08
N ALA A 11 59.69 -14.87 69.28
CA ALA A 11 60.86 -14.73 68.42
C ALA A 11 60.64 -15.35 67.02
N SER A 12 59.85 -16.44 66.93
CA SER A 12 59.54 -17.09 65.67
C SER A 12 58.57 -16.24 64.78
N CYS A 13 57.62 -15.51 65.38
CA CYS A 13 56.68 -14.68 64.64
C CYS A 13 57.34 -13.41 64.11
N LEU A 14 58.34 -12.82 64.76
CA LEU A 14 59.06 -11.67 64.28
C LEU A 14 60.01 -11.97 63.12
N GLY A 15 60.63 -13.15 63.11
CA GLY A 15 61.48 -13.61 61.99
C GLY A 15 60.70 -13.92 60.71
N LEU A 16 59.51 -14.52 60.83
CA LEU A 16 58.65 -14.80 59.70
C LEU A 16 58.02 -13.52 59.13
N GLY A 17 57.65 -12.53 59.94
CA GLY A 17 57.12 -11.22 59.48
C GLY A 17 58.14 -10.42 58.69
N TRP A 18 59.47 -10.47 59.10
CA TRP A 18 60.49 -9.74 58.35
C TRP A 18 60.88 -10.42 57.05
N ALA A 19 60.90 -11.74 57.00
CA ALA A 19 61.12 -12.49 55.76
C ALA A 19 59.98 -12.26 54.69
N VAL A 20 58.71 -12.17 55.09
CA VAL A 20 57.60 -11.85 54.23
C VAL A 20 57.60 -10.39 53.79
N PHE A 21 58.05 -9.46 54.65
CA PHE A 21 58.20 -8.06 54.34
C PHE A 21 59.33 -7.78 53.33
N VAL A 22 60.47 -8.48 53.46
CA VAL A 22 61.60 -8.36 52.52
C VAL A 22 61.29 -9.00 51.19
N ASP A 23 60.47 -10.08 51.11
CA ASP A 23 60.01 -10.71 49.85
C ASP A 23 58.95 -9.86 49.12
N SER A 24 58.12 -9.16 49.88
CA SER A 24 57.15 -8.23 49.30
C SER A 24 57.80 -6.98 48.67
N GLN A 25 58.89 -6.49 49.20
CA GLN A 25 59.65 -5.39 48.59
C GLN A 25 60.45 -5.82 47.36
N ARG A 26 60.85 -7.10 47.25
CA ARG A 26 61.53 -7.61 46.05
C ARG A 26 60.55 -7.92 44.90
N ARG A 27 59.28 -8.05 45.18
CA ARG A 27 58.28 -8.21 44.12
C ARG A 27 57.83 -6.91 43.45
N SER A 28 58.22 -5.75 43.99
CA SER A 28 57.91 -4.43 43.44
C SER A 28 58.90 -3.94 42.37
N GLU A 29 59.90 -4.72 42.03
CA GLU A 29 60.95 -4.35 41.06
C GLU A 29 61.13 -5.37 39.92
N LEU A 30 60.11 -6.19 39.64
CA LEU A 30 60.02 -6.81 38.34
C LEU A 30 59.16 -5.88 37.44
N ASP A 31 59.78 -4.77 37.12
CA ASP A 31 59.44 -3.99 35.94
C ASP A 31 59.81 -4.86 34.72
N LEU A 32 58.87 -5.73 34.35
CA LEU A 32 58.98 -6.43 33.08
C LEU A 32 58.99 -5.33 32.01
N PRO A 33 59.99 -5.22 31.14
CA PRO A 33 59.92 -4.29 30.07
C PRO A 33 58.67 -4.61 29.28
N VAL A 34 57.76 -3.64 29.22
CA VAL A 34 56.67 -3.64 28.23
C VAL A 34 57.39 -3.80 26.88
N PRO A 35 57.08 -4.86 26.11
CA PRO A 35 57.73 -5.00 24.81
C PRO A 35 57.38 -3.76 24.01
N GLU A 36 58.33 -2.85 23.94
CA GLU A 36 58.30 -1.76 22.97
C GLU A 36 58.51 -2.41 21.59
N ASP A 37 57.56 -2.13 20.69
CA ASP A 37 57.63 -2.35 19.24
C ASP A 37 57.43 -3.80 18.74
N GLU A 38 56.42 -4.48 19.15
CA GLU A 38 55.91 -5.60 18.33
C GLU A 38 55.12 -5.01 17.15
N ILE A 39 55.75 -5.02 15.95
CA ILE A 39 55.09 -4.59 14.71
C ILE A 39 53.95 -5.56 14.45
N VAL A 40 52.73 -5.07 14.54
CA VAL A 40 51.52 -5.87 14.28
C VAL A 40 51.21 -5.82 12.78
N ALA A 41 51.06 -7.00 12.16
CA ALA A 41 50.58 -7.09 10.80
C ALA A 41 49.08 -6.80 10.77
N VAL A 42 48.68 -5.86 9.94
CA VAL A 42 47.26 -5.44 9.80
C VAL A 42 46.85 -5.37 8.34
N GLU A 43 45.59 -5.62 8.07
CA GLU A 43 44.98 -5.30 6.75
C GLU A 43 44.28 -3.96 6.84
N ALA A 44 44.42 -3.13 5.79
CA ALA A 44 43.80 -1.83 5.73
C ALA A 44 43.12 -1.60 4.37
N VAL A 45 41.91 -1.09 4.40
CA VAL A 45 41.12 -0.75 3.20
C VAL A 45 40.92 0.75 3.09
N GLY A 46 40.81 1.25 1.87
CA GLY A 46 40.39 2.62 1.61
C GLY A 46 38.94 2.85 1.94
N LEU A 47 38.57 4.08 2.22
CA LEU A 47 37.17 4.46 2.36
C LEU A 47 36.46 4.34 1.02
N VAL A 48 35.25 3.82 1.03
CA VAL A 48 34.38 3.71 -0.16
C VAL A 48 33.21 4.66 0.03
N THR A 49 32.86 5.38 -1.04
CA THR A 49 31.66 6.22 -1.06
C THR A 49 30.61 5.52 -1.91
N ARG A 50 29.48 5.23 -1.31
CA ARG A 50 28.32 4.62 -1.98
C ARG A 50 27.01 5.08 -1.34
N ASP A 51 25.91 4.83 -2.04
CA ASP A 51 24.61 4.99 -1.45
C ASP A 51 24.40 3.87 -0.42
N VAL A 52 23.86 4.23 0.75
CA VAL A 52 23.51 3.30 1.84
C VAL A 52 22.01 3.41 2.10
N GLU A 53 21.35 2.29 2.06
CA GLU A 53 19.91 2.23 2.30
C GLU A 53 19.61 1.47 3.60
N ASP A 54 18.75 2.06 4.42
CA ASP A 54 18.02 1.31 5.43
C ASP A 54 16.77 0.75 4.78
N ALA A 55 16.62 -0.56 4.80
CA ALA A 55 15.51 -1.21 4.10
C ALA A 55 14.91 -2.33 4.94
N LEU A 56 13.58 -2.38 4.92
CA LEU A 56 12.79 -3.41 5.59
C LEU A 56 12.39 -4.50 4.59
N GLU A 57 12.78 -5.74 4.86
CA GLU A 57 12.38 -6.89 4.07
C GLU A 57 11.09 -7.51 4.62
N LEU A 58 10.10 -7.63 3.75
CA LEU A 58 8.77 -8.10 4.07
C LEU A 58 8.33 -9.18 3.08
N VAL A 59 7.42 -10.04 3.52
CA VAL A 59 6.81 -11.06 2.66
C VAL A 59 5.31 -10.84 2.63
N GLY A 60 4.71 -10.96 1.46
CA GLY A 60 3.28 -10.81 1.27
C GLY A 60 2.76 -11.58 0.06
N SER A 61 1.49 -11.39 -0.23
CA SER A 61 0.84 -11.95 -1.41
C SER A 61 0.34 -10.82 -2.30
N LEU A 62 0.45 -11.02 -3.61
CA LEU A 62 -0.13 -10.11 -4.58
C LEU A 62 -1.65 -10.24 -4.59
N GLU A 63 -2.32 -9.11 -4.59
CA GLU A 63 -3.76 -8.96 -4.73
C GLU A 63 -4.08 -8.12 -5.97
N ALA A 64 -5.26 -8.33 -6.55
CA ALA A 64 -5.74 -7.44 -7.60
C ALA A 64 -5.93 -6.01 -7.04
N GLY A 65 -5.61 -5.01 -7.84
CA GLY A 65 -5.85 -3.62 -7.46
C GLY A 65 -7.34 -3.33 -7.25
N ARG A 66 -8.18 -3.91 -8.10
CA ARG A 66 -9.63 -3.93 -7.97
C ARG A 66 -10.17 -5.31 -8.32
N GLU A 67 -11.10 -5.77 -7.52
CA GLU A 67 -11.81 -7.03 -7.71
C GLU A 67 -13.29 -6.81 -7.44
N VAL A 68 -14.14 -7.34 -8.30
CA VAL A 68 -15.59 -7.23 -8.16
C VAL A 68 -16.24 -8.58 -8.42
N GLU A 69 -17.07 -8.99 -7.51
CA GLU A 69 -18.01 -10.11 -7.71
C GLU A 69 -19.28 -9.61 -8.39
N ILE A 70 -19.53 -10.13 -9.57
CA ILE A 70 -20.75 -9.85 -10.33
C ILE A 70 -21.87 -10.75 -9.81
N ARG A 71 -22.91 -10.11 -9.29
CA ARG A 71 -24.09 -10.79 -8.75
C ARG A 71 -25.33 -10.35 -9.50
N SER A 72 -26.30 -11.26 -9.65
CA SER A 72 -27.60 -10.86 -10.19
C SER A 72 -28.42 -10.12 -9.14
N ARG A 73 -29.12 -9.07 -9.54
CA ARG A 73 -30.10 -8.36 -8.68
C ARG A 73 -31.45 -9.04 -8.68
N VAL A 74 -31.74 -9.81 -9.73
CA VAL A 74 -33.02 -10.46 -9.96
C VAL A 74 -32.81 -11.94 -10.25
N SER A 75 -33.78 -12.77 -9.91
CA SER A 75 -33.74 -14.20 -10.26
C SER A 75 -34.22 -14.39 -11.69
N GLY A 76 -33.58 -15.28 -12.45
CA GLY A 76 -33.95 -15.61 -13.82
C GLY A 76 -33.07 -16.71 -14.41
N GLN A 77 -33.55 -17.39 -15.43
CA GLN A 77 -32.74 -18.38 -16.16
C GLN A 77 -31.75 -17.68 -17.06
N VAL A 78 -30.49 -18.15 -17.04
CA VAL A 78 -29.42 -17.65 -17.94
C VAL A 78 -29.69 -18.16 -19.36
N THR A 79 -29.91 -17.24 -20.27
CA THR A 79 -30.14 -17.55 -21.70
C THR A 79 -28.86 -17.41 -22.52
N GLU A 80 -27.98 -16.50 -22.12
CA GLU A 80 -26.73 -16.24 -22.83
C GLU A 80 -25.63 -15.88 -21.85
N LEU A 81 -24.43 -16.36 -22.13
CA LEU A 81 -23.18 -16.03 -21.41
C LEU A 81 -22.15 -15.71 -22.48
N THR A 82 -21.68 -14.45 -22.48
CA THR A 82 -20.83 -13.92 -23.57
C THR A 82 -19.34 -13.99 -23.29
N VAL A 83 -18.95 -14.44 -22.08
CA VAL A 83 -17.56 -14.46 -21.62
C VAL A 83 -17.20 -15.77 -20.92
N ASP A 84 -15.92 -16.12 -20.95
CA ASP A 84 -15.37 -17.27 -20.21
C ASP A 84 -14.15 -16.84 -19.36
N VAL A 85 -13.67 -17.78 -18.54
CA VAL A 85 -12.51 -17.55 -17.66
C VAL A 85 -11.28 -17.20 -18.48
N GLY A 86 -10.62 -16.10 -18.13
CA GLY A 86 -9.44 -15.56 -18.83
C GLY A 86 -9.74 -14.46 -19.83
N ASP A 87 -11.00 -14.30 -20.26
CA ASP A 87 -11.37 -13.26 -21.24
C ASP A 87 -11.13 -11.85 -20.68
N GLU A 88 -10.67 -10.97 -21.56
CA GLU A 88 -10.57 -9.54 -21.31
C GLU A 88 -11.94 -8.88 -21.57
N ILE A 89 -12.37 -8.05 -20.65
CA ILE A 89 -13.67 -7.37 -20.69
C ILE A 89 -13.52 -5.87 -20.47
N THR A 90 -14.45 -5.11 -21.02
CA THR A 90 -14.52 -3.65 -20.86
C THR A 90 -15.69 -3.26 -19.96
N ALA A 91 -15.57 -2.11 -19.28
CA ALA A 91 -16.67 -1.56 -18.50
C ALA A 91 -17.91 -1.31 -19.38
N GLY A 92 -19.11 -1.73 -18.92
CA GLY A 92 -20.37 -1.68 -19.67
C GLY A 92 -20.59 -2.84 -20.63
N GLN A 93 -19.65 -3.75 -20.79
CA GLN A 93 -19.83 -4.94 -21.62
C GLN A 93 -20.86 -5.88 -20.97
N GLU A 94 -21.82 -6.37 -21.79
CA GLU A 94 -22.78 -7.40 -21.35
C GLU A 94 -22.07 -8.73 -21.13
N LEU A 95 -22.25 -9.31 -19.95
CA LEU A 95 -21.61 -10.56 -19.54
C LEU A 95 -22.58 -11.73 -19.51
N VAL A 96 -23.77 -11.48 -18.95
CA VAL A 96 -24.80 -12.49 -18.75
C VAL A 96 -26.15 -11.89 -19.11
N ARG A 97 -26.95 -12.64 -19.87
CA ARG A 97 -28.33 -12.30 -20.16
C ARG A 97 -29.28 -13.32 -19.51
N LEU A 98 -30.24 -12.80 -18.79
CA LEU A 98 -31.33 -13.58 -18.21
C LEU A 98 -32.53 -13.59 -19.15
N ASP A 99 -33.41 -14.59 -19.02
CA ASP A 99 -34.68 -14.60 -19.72
C ASP A 99 -35.45 -13.31 -19.39
N SER A 100 -35.86 -12.61 -20.41
CA SER A 100 -36.51 -11.31 -20.33
C SER A 100 -37.80 -11.20 -21.13
N ALA A 101 -38.36 -12.35 -21.59
CA ALA A 101 -39.55 -12.36 -22.41
C ALA A 101 -40.73 -11.65 -21.75
N GLN A 102 -40.93 -11.89 -20.46
CA GLN A 102 -42.01 -11.26 -19.69
C GLN A 102 -41.81 -9.76 -19.54
N GLU A 103 -40.60 -9.30 -19.22
CA GLU A 103 -40.28 -7.87 -19.03
C GLU A 103 -40.39 -7.10 -20.33
N GLN A 104 -40.01 -7.70 -21.46
CA GLN A 104 -40.19 -7.10 -22.80
C GLN A 104 -41.68 -6.89 -23.09
N GLU A 105 -42.54 -7.83 -22.72
CA GLU A 105 -43.99 -7.68 -22.91
C GLU A 105 -44.53 -6.57 -22.00
N LEU A 106 -44.11 -6.49 -20.73
CA LEU A 106 -44.54 -5.41 -19.83
C LEU A 106 -44.08 -4.03 -20.34
N VAL A 107 -42.91 -3.91 -20.93
CA VAL A 107 -42.47 -2.68 -21.56
C VAL A 107 -43.39 -2.30 -22.75
N ARG A 108 -43.74 -3.27 -23.62
CA ARG A 108 -44.64 -3.01 -24.75
C ARG A 108 -46.05 -2.56 -24.26
N GLN A 109 -46.58 -3.18 -23.20
CA GLN A 109 -47.85 -2.78 -22.61
C GLN A 109 -47.80 -1.38 -22.01
N ALA A 110 -46.76 -1.03 -21.27
CA ALA A 110 -46.59 0.30 -20.69
C ALA A 110 -46.38 1.38 -21.77
N GLU A 111 -45.69 1.06 -22.88
CA GLU A 111 -45.55 1.96 -24.03
C GLU A 111 -46.91 2.24 -24.71
N ALA A 112 -47.74 1.20 -24.88
CA ALA A 112 -49.08 1.35 -25.41
C ALA A 112 -49.94 2.20 -24.48
N ALA A 113 -49.92 1.97 -23.19
CA ALA A 113 -50.67 2.75 -22.19
C ALA A 113 -50.24 4.24 -22.21
N ARG A 114 -48.95 4.53 -22.32
CA ARG A 114 -48.44 5.91 -22.44
C ARG A 114 -48.92 6.56 -23.73
N LYS A 115 -48.93 5.86 -24.86
CA LYS A 115 -49.47 6.38 -26.14
C LYS A 115 -50.93 6.78 -26.04
N VAL A 116 -51.75 5.95 -25.35
CA VAL A 116 -53.16 6.26 -25.11
C VAL A 116 -53.34 7.51 -24.25
N ALA A 117 -52.56 7.64 -23.16
CA ALA A 117 -52.60 8.81 -22.28
C ALA A 117 -52.20 10.11 -23.05
N LEU A 118 -51.19 10.04 -23.90
CA LEU A 118 -50.77 11.17 -24.74
C LEU A 118 -51.87 11.58 -25.73
N ALA A 119 -52.57 10.64 -26.37
CA ALA A 119 -53.67 10.93 -27.25
C ALA A 119 -54.85 11.60 -26.50
N GLU A 120 -55.18 11.12 -25.28
CA GLU A 120 -56.17 11.73 -24.40
C GLU A 120 -55.79 13.18 -24.05
N GLN A 121 -54.53 13.43 -23.63
CA GLN A 121 -54.04 14.77 -23.37
C GLN A 121 -54.14 15.70 -24.59
N GLY A 122 -53.79 15.20 -25.79
CA GLY A 122 -53.94 15.94 -27.04
C GLY A 122 -55.40 16.33 -27.31
N ALA A 123 -56.35 15.39 -27.06
CA ALA A 123 -57.78 15.69 -27.21
C ALA A 123 -58.26 16.78 -26.23
N GLN A 124 -57.80 16.70 -24.96
CA GLN A 124 -58.14 17.72 -23.97
C GLN A 124 -57.53 19.09 -24.30
N GLN A 125 -56.31 19.13 -24.84
CA GLN A 125 -55.69 20.37 -25.33
C GLN A 125 -56.52 21.04 -26.40
N LEU A 126 -57.09 20.27 -27.33
CA LEU A 126 -58.01 20.82 -28.37
C LEU A 126 -59.29 21.38 -27.73
N ARG A 127 -59.84 20.73 -26.68
CA ARG A 127 -60.97 21.26 -25.93
C ARG A 127 -60.66 22.59 -25.24
N VAL A 128 -59.50 22.70 -24.60
CA VAL A 128 -59.05 23.98 -24.02
C VAL A 128 -58.95 25.07 -25.07
N ASN A 129 -58.37 24.76 -26.22
CA ASN A 129 -58.24 25.73 -27.30
C ASN A 129 -59.63 26.18 -27.80
N ALA A 130 -60.61 25.26 -28.01
CA ALA A 130 -61.96 25.58 -28.39
C ALA A 130 -62.71 26.44 -27.35
N ALA A 131 -62.63 26.07 -26.06
CA ALA A 131 -63.23 26.83 -24.96
C ALA A 131 -62.60 28.22 -24.83
N GLY A 132 -61.26 28.32 -25.05
CA GLY A 132 -60.54 29.60 -25.04
C GLY A 132 -61.00 30.56 -26.16
N LEU A 133 -61.17 30.03 -27.36
CA LEU A 133 -61.73 30.84 -28.50
C LEU A 133 -63.13 31.30 -28.20
N GLU A 134 -63.98 30.47 -27.60
CA GLU A 134 -65.37 30.89 -27.27
C GLU A 134 -65.35 31.94 -26.15
N TYR A 135 -64.56 31.76 -25.10
CA TYR A 135 -64.40 32.79 -24.09
C TYR A 135 -63.93 34.13 -24.63
N MET A 136 -62.96 34.17 -25.52
CA MET A 136 -62.45 35.38 -26.16
C MET A 136 -63.49 36.01 -26.97
N ARG A 137 -64.34 35.26 -27.72
CA ARG A 137 -65.48 35.75 -28.47
C ARG A 137 -66.53 36.41 -27.60
N GLN A 138 -66.93 35.75 -26.52
CA GLN A 138 -67.90 36.28 -25.54
C GLN A 138 -67.39 37.54 -24.85
N LYS A 139 -66.14 37.62 -24.57
CA LYS A 139 -65.49 38.81 -24.01
C LYS A 139 -65.49 39.98 -24.93
N ASP A 140 -65.22 39.77 -26.21
CA ASP A 140 -65.30 40.81 -27.26
C ASP A 140 -66.75 41.32 -27.48
N LEU A 141 -67.71 40.39 -27.54
CA LEU A 141 -69.15 40.77 -27.68
C LEU A 141 -69.62 41.58 -26.43
N ARG A 142 -69.17 41.21 -25.27
CA ARG A 142 -69.45 41.95 -24.00
C ARG A 142 -68.86 43.34 -24.02
N SER A 143 -67.63 43.50 -24.50
CA SER A 143 -66.97 44.81 -24.60
C SER A 143 -67.67 45.74 -25.58
N LYS A 144 -68.35 45.19 -26.65
CA LYS A 144 -69.16 45.91 -27.63
C LYS A 144 -70.60 46.13 -27.20
N GLY A 145 -70.96 45.72 -25.92
CA GLY A 145 -72.31 45.93 -25.39
C GLY A 145 -73.41 44.98 -25.87
N VAL A 146 -73.05 43.93 -26.64
CA VAL A 146 -74.00 43.00 -27.29
C VAL A 146 -74.14 41.70 -26.49
N GLY A 147 -73.16 41.33 -25.67
CA GLY A 147 -73.16 40.07 -24.86
C GLY A 147 -73.69 40.29 -23.44
N THR A 148 -74.23 39.18 -22.78
CA THR A 148 -74.72 39.20 -21.42
C THR A 148 -73.59 38.80 -20.46
N ALA A 149 -73.67 39.27 -19.22
CA ALA A 149 -72.72 38.85 -18.16
C ALA A 149 -72.73 37.35 -17.91
N GLN A 150 -73.95 36.76 -17.94
CA GLN A 150 -74.12 35.30 -17.73
C GLN A 150 -73.42 34.45 -18.81
N GLN A 151 -73.45 34.91 -20.08
CA GLN A 151 -72.79 34.22 -21.22
C GLN A 151 -71.27 34.25 -21.05
N LEU A 152 -70.68 35.39 -20.63
CA LEU A 152 -69.26 35.50 -20.35
C LEU A 152 -68.85 34.59 -19.18
N GLU A 153 -69.56 34.63 -18.08
CA GLU A 153 -69.27 33.75 -16.90
C GLU A 153 -69.40 32.27 -17.25
N ALA A 154 -70.45 31.88 -18.01
CA ALA A 154 -70.61 30.50 -18.49
C ALA A 154 -69.44 30.04 -19.39
N SER A 155 -68.92 30.91 -20.28
CA SER A 155 -67.77 30.61 -21.15
C SER A 155 -66.46 30.55 -20.37
N GLU A 156 -66.26 31.39 -19.34
CA GLU A 156 -65.14 31.35 -18.43
C GLU A 156 -65.10 30.04 -17.60
N SER A 157 -66.24 29.68 -17.02
CA SER A 157 -66.37 28.41 -16.31
C SER A 157 -66.05 27.20 -17.18
N LYS A 158 -66.53 27.20 -18.45
CA LYS A 158 -66.20 26.13 -19.42
C LYS A 158 -64.69 26.05 -19.72
N LEU A 159 -64.00 27.21 -19.84
CA LEU A 159 -62.58 27.24 -20.06
C LEU A 159 -61.82 26.70 -18.84
N GLU A 160 -62.22 27.07 -17.64
CA GLU A 160 -61.58 26.56 -16.40
C GLU A 160 -61.79 25.04 -16.21
N ILE A 161 -62.98 24.54 -16.52
CA ILE A 161 -63.24 23.09 -16.50
C ILE A 161 -62.35 22.36 -17.52
N ALA A 162 -62.24 22.89 -18.77
CA ALA A 162 -61.40 22.29 -19.80
C ALA A 162 -59.89 22.30 -19.39
N LYS A 163 -59.43 23.36 -18.75
CA LYS A 163 -58.04 23.44 -18.22
C LYS A 163 -57.83 22.37 -17.10
N ALA A 164 -58.77 22.22 -16.18
CA ALA A 164 -58.68 21.20 -15.12
C ALA A 164 -58.68 19.77 -15.73
N GLU A 165 -59.49 19.50 -16.76
CA GLU A 165 -59.47 18.23 -17.50
C GLU A 165 -58.13 17.97 -18.20
N LEU A 166 -57.53 19.03 -18.80
CA LEU A 166 -56.20 18.93 -19.41
C LEU A 166 -55.12 18.64 -18.34
N GLN A 167 -55.19 19.29 -17.18
CA GLN A 167 -54.28 18.99 -16.06
C GLN A 167 -54.42 17.55 -15.58
N LEU A 168 -55.65 17.03 -15.48
CA LEU A 168 -55.90 15.61 -15.14
C LEU A 168 -55.26 14.68 -16.21
N ALA A 169 -55.45 14.98 -17.52
CA ALA A 169 -54.87 14.19 -18.58
C ALA A 169 -53.36 14.23 -18.57
N ALA A 170 -52.72 15.39 -18.26
CA ALA A 170 -51.29 15.52 -18.10
C ALA A 170 -50.79 14.62 -16.97
N SER A 171 -51.48 14.61 -15.82
CA SER A 171 -51.13 13.72 -14.68
C SER A 171 -51.22 12.23 -15.02
N LYS A 172 -52.16 11.84 -15.92
CA LYS A 172 -52.25 10.46 -16.44
C LYS A 172 -51.04 10.12 -17.34
N VAL A 173 -50.57 11.05 -18.14
CA VAL A 173 -49.31 10.88 -18.95
C VAL A 173 -48.11 10.66 -18.04
N ASP A 174 -47.96 11.47 -16.99
CA ASP A 174 -46.85 11.37 -16.04
C ASP A 174 -46.88 10.04 -15.30
N ARG A 175 -48.06 9.56 -14.91
CA ARG A 175 -48.21 8.23 -14.31
C ARG A 175 -47.79 7.14 -15.31
N ALA A 176 -48.31 7.15 -16.54
CA ALA A 176 -47.95 6.14 -17.53
C ALA A 176 -46.47 6.18 -17.93
N ALA A 177 -45.86 7.37 -17.93
CA ALA A 177 -44.41 7.52 -18.13
C ALA A 177 -43.60 6.90 -16.99
N SER A 178 -44.05 7.03 -15.73
CA SER A 178 -43.42 6.43 -14.58
C SER A 178 -43.54 4.91 -14.60
N GLU A 179 -44.69 4.37 -14.97
CA GLU A 179 -44.91 2.92 -15.13
C GLU A 179 -43.99 2.35 -16.24
N LEU A 180 -43.86 3.04 -17.37
CA LEU A 180 -42.93 2.65 -18.45
C LEU A 180 -41.48 2.69 -17.99
N LYS A 181 -41.08 3.69 -17.22
CA LYS A 181 -39.73 3.78 -16.66
C LYS A 181 -39.45 2.60 -15.74
N GLY A 182 -40.39 2.21 -14.88
CA GLY A 182 -40.28 1.03 -14.01
C GLY A 182 -40.10 -0.25 -14.81
N SER A 183 -40.93 -0.47 -15.83
CA SER A 183 -40.84 -1.68 -16.69
C SER A 183 -39.51 -1.72 -17.48
N ARG A 184 -38.99 -0.61 -17.93
CA ARG A 184 -37.68 -0.55 -18.60
C ARG A 184 -36.51 -0.85 -17.64
N LEU A 185 -36.62 -0.37 -16.40
CA LEU A 185 -35.61 -0.68 -15.38
C LEU A 185 -35.57 -2.19 -15.07
N ALA A 186 -36.75 -2.82 -14.88
CA ALA A 186 -36.86 -4.25 -14.68
C ALA A 186 -36.27 -5.06 -15.86
N LEU A 187 -36.50 -4.61 -17.09
CA LEU A 187 -35.89 -5.21 -18.29
C LEU A 187 -34.38 -5.03 -18.32
N ALA A 188 -33.87 -3.84 -17.94
CA ALA A 188 -32.44 -3.58 -17.88
C ALA A 188 -31.72 -4.48 -16.86
N GLU A 189 -32.36 -4.80 -15.72
CA GLU A 189 -31.81 -5.71 -14.72
C GLU A 189 -31.64 -7.16 -15.19
N ARG A 190 -32.24 -7.53 -16.34
CA ARG A 190 -32.06 -8.82 -17.01
C ARG A 190 -30.74 -8.90 -17.79
N ARG A 191 -30.06 -7.80 -18.01
CA ARG A 191 -28.72 -7.72 -18.60
C ARG A 191 -27.73 -7.40 -17.50
N ILE A 192 -26.73 -8.24 -17.36
CA ILE A 192 -25.71 -8.08 -16.35
C ILE A 192 -24.44 -7.65 -17.05
N GLU A 193 -23.99 -6.44 -16.74
CA GLU A 193 -22.87 -5.78 -17.37
C GLU A 193 -21.70 -5.65 -16.41
N SER A 194 -20.47 -5.52 -16.95
CA SER A 194 -19.27 -5.29 -16.16
C SER A 194 -19.20 -3.85 -15.65
N PRO A 195 -18.97 -3.62 -14.35
CA PRO A 195 -18.76 -2.29 -13.81
C PRO A 195 -17.33 -1.77 -14.03
N LEU A 196 -16.39 -2.62 -14.45
CA LEU A 196 -14.98 -2.27 -14.65
C LEU A 196 -14.39 -2.99 -15.88
N THR A 197 -13.27 -2.46 -16.37
CA THR A 197 -12.42 -3.13 -17.34
C THR A 197 -11.45 -4.06 -16.61
N GLY A 198 -11.26 -5.28 -17.13
CA GLY A 198 -10.40 -6.27 -16.50
C GLY A 198 -10.52 -7.64 -17.13
N HIS A 199 -10.28 -8.70 -16.33
CA HIS A 199 -10.33 -10.08 -16.79
C HIS A 199 -11.27 -10.90 -15.93
N VAL A 200 -11.91 -11.90 -16.53
CA VAL A 200 -12.74 -12.87 -15.81
C VAL A 200 -11.83 -13.85 -15.05
N ALA A 201 -11.83 -13.72 -13.73
CA ALA A 201 -11.02 -14.58 -12.86
C ALA A 201 -11.68 -15.93 -12.59
N SER A 202 -13.01 -15.94 -12.43
CA SER A 202 -13.78 -17.17 -12.23
C SER A 202 -15.21 -17.03 -12.70
N ARG A 203 -15.82 -18.16 -13.07
CA ARG A 203 -17.18 -18.30 -13.55
C ARG A 203 -17.93 -19.34 -12.70
N MET A 204 -19.05 -18.97 -12.13
CA MET A 204 -19.85 -19.79 -11.23
C MET A 204 -21.25 -20.10 -11.79
N VAL A 205 -21.49 -19.75 -13.06
CA VAL A 205 -22.79 -19.88 -13.73
C VAL A 205 -22.62 -20.43 -15.14
N GLN A 206 -23.61 -21.16 -15.64
CA GLN A 206 -23.65 -21.68 -17.00
C GLN A 206 -24.97 -21.29 -17.68
N VAL A 207 -25.00 -21.37 -19.02
CA VAL A 207 -26.24 -21.20 -19.79
C VAL A 207 -27.22 -22.30 -19.39
N GLY A 208 -28.45 -21.92 -19.07
CA GLY A 208 -29.49 -22.81 -18.59
C GLY A 208 -29.64 -22.79 -17.06
N ASP A 209 -28.67 -22.33 -16.31
CA ASP A 209 -28.76 -22.23 -14.85
C ASP A 209 -29.78 -21.17 -14.41
N LEU A 210 -30.31 -21.38 -13.22
CA LEU A 210 -31.15 -20.40 -12.54
C LEU A 210 -30.27 -19.45 -11.73
N ALA A 211 -29.99 -18.25 -12.24
CA ALA A 211 -29.37 -17.20 -11.45
C ALA A 211 -30.35 -16.76 -10.35
N LYS A 212 -29.91 -16.84 -9.10
CA LYS A 212 -30.67 -16.35 -7.95
C LYS A 212 -30.15 -14.97 -7.56
N SER A 213 -31.02 -14.16 -6.96
CA SER A 213 -30.60 -12.86 -6.40
C SER A 213 -29.48 -13.06 -5.39
N ASP A 214 -28.51 -12.15 -5.39
CA ASP A 214 -27.33 -12.10 -4.51
C ASP A 214 -26.32 -13.25 -4.63
N VAL A 215 -26.51 -14.19 -5.55
CA VAL A 215 -25.52 -15.24 -5.83
C VAL A 215 -24.46 -14.69 -6.80
N SER A 216 -23.20 -14.96 -6.50
CA SER A 216 -22.08 -14.59 -7.38
C SER A 216 -22.12 -15.42 -8.66
N LEU A 217 -22.05 -14.74 -9.80
CA LEU A 217 -22.06 -15.34 -11.14
C LEU A 217 -20.67 -15.37 -11.76
N LEU A 218 -19.95 -14.28 -11.63
CA LEU A 218 -18.61 -14.08 -12.19
C LEU A 218 -17.76 -13.29 -11.18
N ARG A 219 -16.46 -13.50 -11.24
CA ARG A 219 -15.49 -12.66 -10.53
C ARG A 219 -14.57 -12.01 -11.54
N ILE A 220 -14.47 -10.69 -11.48
CA ILE A 220 -13.69 -9.87 -12.40
C ILE A 220 -12.58 -9.19 -11.64
N VAL A 221 -11.38 -9.18 -12.20
CA VAL A 221 -10.17 -8.59 -11.62
C VAL A 221 -9.55 -7.59 -12.58
N ASP A 222 -9.15 -6.45 -12.07
CA ASP A 222 -8.31 -5.50 -12.78
C ASP A 222 -6.84 -5.89 -12.54
N LEU A 223 -6.17 -6.29 -13.60
CA LEU A 223 -4.76 -6.69 -13.57
C LEU A 223 -3.79 -5.57 -13.96
N GLY A 224 -4.28 -4.41 -14.38
CA GLY A 224 -3.43 -3.27 -14.76
C GLY A 224 -2.65 -2.71 -13.57
N THR A 225 -3.23 -2.78 -12.38
CA THR A 225 -2.56 -2.48 -11.12
C THR A 225 -2.70 -3.65 -10.18
N VAL A 226 -1.60 -4.08 -9.58
CA VAL A 226 -1.61 -5.06 -8.50
C VAL A 226 -1.08 -4.40 -7.23
N ARG A 227 -1.44 -4.95 -6.10
CA ARG A 227 -0.90 -4.52 -4.82
C ARG A 227 -0.42 -5.74 -4.05
N THR A 228 0.56 -5.57 -3.20
CA THR A 228 0.90 -6.57 -2.21
C THR A 228 0.45 -6.13 -0.82
N ALA A 229 -0.14 -7.04 -0.07
CA ALA A 229 -0.46 -6.85 1.33
C ALA A 229 0.63 -7.53 2.16
N VAL A 230 1.35 -6.74 2.93
CA VAL A 230 2.42 -7.21 3.82
C VAL A 230 2.05 -6.90 5.27
N HIS A 231 2.49 -7.77 6.18
CA HIS A 231 2.25 -7.61 7.62
C HIS A 231 3.51 -7.07 8.27
N VAL A 232 3.40 -5.95 8.96
CA VAL A 232 4.51 -5.24 9.57
C VAL A 232 4.32 -5.18 11.08
N GLY A 233 5.37 -5.51 11.83
CA GLY A 233 5.38 -5.45 13.29
C GLY A 233 5.25 -4.02 13.83
N GLU A 234 4.82 -3.89 15.08
CA GLU A 234 4.63 -2.59 15.75
C GLU A 234 5.91 -1.73 15.75
N GLY A 235 7.09 -2.35 15.87
CA GLY A 235 8.38 -1.66 15.88
C GLY A 235 8.65 -0.93 14.57
N ASP A 236 8.47 -1.63 13.46
CA ASP A 236 8.80 -1.14 12.12
C ASP A 236 7.70 -0.26 11.53
N TYR A 237 6.46 -0.39 12.03
CA TYR A 237 5.30 0.36 11.54
C TYR A 237 5.53 1.88 11.62
N ARG A 238 6.25 2.35 12.64
CA ARG A 238 6.53 3.78 12.86
C ARG A 238 7.43 4.39 11.77
N GLU A 239 8.27 3.57 11.14
CA GLU A 239 9.26 4.01 10.15
C GLU A 239 8.67 4.03 8.73
N LEU A 240 7.49 3.41 8.54
CA LEU A 240 6.81 3.35 7.27
C LEU A 240 5.91 4.57 7.04
N GLN A 241 5.99 5.11 5.82
CA GLN A 241 5.17 6.23 5.38
C GLN A 241 4.63 6.00 3.97
N PRO A 242 3.42 6.49 3.65
CA PRO A 242 2.93 6.49 2.28
C PRO A 242 3.88 7.25 1.36
N GLY A 243 4.14 6.67 0.19
CA GLY A 243 5.03 7.24 -0.81
C GLY A 243 6.44 6.67 -0.84
N GLN A 244 6.90 5.95 0.19
CA GLN A 244 8.20 5.27 0.18
C GLN A 244 8.31 4.30 -0.98
N SER A 245 9.51 4.23 -1.57
CA SER A 245 9.82 3.31 -2.65
C SER A 245 9.95 1.89 -2.12
N ALA A 246 9.51 0.93 -2.93
CA ALA A 246 9.62 -0.47 -2.62
C ALA A 246 10.05 -1.26 -3.87
N GLU A 247 10.88 -2.26 -3.66
CA GLU A 247 11.23 -3.25 -4.65
C GLU A 247 10.43 -4.51 -4.37
N VAL A 248 9.79 -5.06 -5.39
CA VAL A 248 9.00 -6.27 -5.29
C VAL A 248 9.58 -7.34 -6.17
N ARG A 249 9.89 -8.48 -5.58
CA ARG A 249 10.40 -9.67 -6.27
C ARG A 249 9.43 -10.82 -6.07
N VAL A 250 9.17 -11.56 -7.13
CA VAL A 250 8.29 -12.73 -7.10
C VAL A 250 9.08 -13.97 -7.54
N ASP A 251 8.86 -15.09 -6.88
CA ASP A 251 9.62 -16.32 -7.15
C ASP A 251 9.37 -16.87 -8.58
N THR A 252 8.24 -16.50 -9.19
CA THR A 252 7.88 -16.89 -10.56
C THR A 252 8.78 -16.25 -11.63
N PHE A 253 9.34 -15.07 -11.35
CA PHE A 253 10.21 -14.31 -12.26
C PHE A 253 11.54 -14.02 -11.57
N PRO A 254 12.42 -15.02 -11.40
CA PRO A 254 13.71 -14.84 -10.74
C PRO A 254 14.59 -13.87 -11.53
N GLY A 255 15.14 -12.87 -10.82
CA GLY A 255 15.97 -11.82 -11.41
C GLY A 255 15.22 -10.59 -11.93
N GLU A 256 13.89 -10.58 -11.96
CA GLU A 256 13.12 -9.38 -12.25
C GLU A 256 12.75 -8.65 -10.96
N VAL A 257 12.94 -7.33 -10.97
CA VAL A 257 12.54 -6.42 -9.89
C VAL A 257 11.41 -5.54 -10.40
N PHE A 258 10.29 -5.57 -9.70
CA PHE A 258 9.14 -4.74 -10.00
C PHE A 258 9.12 -3.53 -9.06
N SER A 259 8.98 -2.35 -9.63
CA SER A 259 8.89 -1.12 -8.84
C SER A 259 7.55 -1.05 -8.12
N GLY A 260 7.61 -0.81 -6.82
CA GLY A 260 6.46 -0.62 -5.96
C GLY A 260 6.54 0.68 -5.18
N ARG A 261 5.44 1.04 -4.55
CA ARG A 261 5.36 2.21 -3.65
C ARG A 261 4.38 1.93 -2.52
N VAL A 262 4.77 2.27 -1.30
CA VAL A 262 3.88 2.21 -0.14
C VAL A 262 2.68 3.12 -0.41
N GLN A 263 1.50 2.52 -0.52
CA GLN A 263 0.26 3.23 -0.85
C GLN A 263 -0.50 3.64 0.42
N ARG A 264 -0.62 2.71 1.36
CA ARG A 264 -1.44 2.90 2.55
C ARG A 264 -1.03 1.94 3.66
N LEU A 265 -1.07 2.42 4.88
CA LEU A 265 -0.91 1.64 6.09
C LEU A 265 -2.28 1.49 6.77
N ALA A 266 -2.60 0.29 7.25
CA ALA A 266 -3.80 0.09 8.06
C ALA A 266 -3.64 0.85 9.40
N PRO A 267 -4.65 1.63 9.81
CA PRO A 267 -4.56 2.46 11.03
C PRO A 267 -4.72 1.64 12.32
N VAL A 268 -5.00 0.34 12.21
CA VAL A 268 -5.25 -0.57 13.34
C VAL A 268 -4.34 -1.78 13.21
N LEU A 269 -3.68 -2.13 14.31
CA LEU A 269 -2.92 -3.37 14.42
C LEU A 269 -3.85 -4.51 14.83
N ASP A 270 -3.60 -5.69 14.27
CA ASP A 270 -4.23 -6.92 14.73
C ASP A 270 -3.72 -7.24 16.16
N PRO A 271 -4.60 -7.33 17.17
CA PRO A 271 -4.20 -7.55 18.55
C PRO A 271 -3.61 -8.95 18.82
N GLN A 272 -3.87 -9.93 17.94
CA GLN A 272 -3.37 -11.30 18.09
C GLN A 272 -1.94 -11.42 17.55
N THR A 273 -1.69 -10.85 16.38
CA THR A 273 -0.39 -10.92 15.70
C THR A 273 0.51 -9.73 16.01
N ARG A 274 -0.04 -8.62 16.53
CA ARG A 274 0.62 -7.33 16.75
C ARG A 274 1.24 -6.77 15.47
N THR A 275 0.59 -7.01 14.35
CA THR A 275 1.01 -6.51 13.04
C THR A 275 -0.03 -5.60 12.43
N ALA A 276 0.40 -4.66 11.61
CA ALA A 276 -0.45 -3.87 10.73
C ALA A 276 -0.30 -4.32 9.30
N VAL A 277 -1.37 -4.22 8.52
CA VAL A 277 -1.32 -4.47 7.08
C VAL A 277 -0.85 -3.21 6.37
N VAL A 278 0.18 -3.36 5.54
CA VAL A 278 0.68 -2.30 4.66
C VAL A 278 0.43 -2.73 3.21
N TYR A 279 -0.20 -1.83 2.45
CA TYR A 279 -0.47 -2.05 1.04
C TYR A 279 0.56 -1.32 0.19
N ILE A 280 1.20 -2.07 -0.68
CA ILE A 280 2.22 -1.57 -1.60
C ILE A 280 1.67 -1.74 -3.01
N ALA A 281 1.46 -0.64 -3.72
CA ALA A 281 1.06 -0.66 -5.12
C ALA A 281 2.28 -1.04 -5.98
N VAL A 282 2.07 -1.96 -6.91
CA VAL A 282 3.11 -2.47 -7.81
C VAL A 282 2.68 -2.23 -9.24
N ASP A 283 3.58 -1.72 -10.07
CA ASP A 283 3.33 -1.56 -11.49
C ASP A 283 3.27 -2.92 -12.20
N ASN A 284 2.17 -3.17 -12.87
CA ASN A 284 1.95 -4.37 -13.66
C ASN A 284 1.61 -4.06 -15.12
N SER A 285 2.16 -2.98 -15.67
CA SER A 285 1.92 -2.56 -17.06
C SER A 285 2.21 -3.65 -18.09
N ARG A 286 3.13 -4.58 -17.77
CA ARG A 286 3.45 -5.77 -18.59
C ARG A 286 2.48 -6.95 -18.39
N GLY A 287 1.56 -6.89 -17.45
CA GLY A 287 0.59 -7.94 -17.16
C GLY A 287 1.17 -9.27 -16.62
N LEU A 288 2.43 -9.28 -16.17
CA LEU A 288 3.14 -10.47 -15.72
C LEU A 288 2.71 -10.92 -14.32
N LEU A 289 2.46 -9.97 -13.44
CA LEU A 289 2.07 -10.23 -12.07
C LEU A 289 0.61 -10.67 -11.99
N LYS A 290 0.36 -11.73 -11.25
CA LYS A 290 -0.98 -12.28 -11.05
C LYS A 290 -1.33 -12.28 -9.56
N PRO A 291 -2.59 -11.95 -9.18
CA PRO A 291 -3.08 -12.13 -7.82
C PRO A 291 -2.83 -13.57 -7.34
N GLY A 292 -2.45 -13.71 -6.07
CA GLY A 292 -2.10 -14.99 -5.45
C GLY A 292 -0.63 -15.38 -5.55
N MET A 293 0.21 -14.67 -6.29
CA MET A 293 1.67 -14.88 -6.26
C MET A 293 2.24 -14.38 -4.93
N HIS A 294 3.23 -15.10 -4.39
CA HIS A 294 4.02 -14.64 -3.25
C HIS A 294 5.04 -13.61 -3.70
N ALA A 295 5.19 -12.57 -2.90
CA ALA A 295 6.10 -11.48 -3.16
C ALA A 295 7.01 -11.22 -1.97
N ARG A 296 8.30 -11.02 -2.23
CA ARG A 296 9.26 -10.44 -1.29
C ARG A 296 9.37 -8.97 -1.62
N VAL A 297 9.20 -8.15 -0.61
CA VAL A 297 9.15 -6.71 -0.74
C VAL A 297 10.24 -6.11 0.11
N ARG A 298 11.10 -5.30 -0.50
CA ARG A 298 12.11 -4.49 0.15
C ARG A 298 11.63 -3.03 0.12
N VAL A 299 11.27 -2.50 1.27
CA VAL A 299 10.84 -1.09 1.40
C VAL A 299 12.03 -0.26 1.88
N VAL A 300 12.38 0.76 1.14
CA VAL A 300 13.44 1.69 1.54
C VAL A 300 12.88 2.64 2.59
N LEU A 301 13.44 2.58 3.80
CA LEU A 301 13.05 3.42 4.93
C LEU A 301 13.79 4.75 4.90
N ASP A 302 15.11 4.69 4.69
CA ASP A 302 15.97 5.85 4.58
C ASP A 302 17.07 5.60 3.53
N LEU A 303 17.56 6.67 2.91
CA LEU A 303 18.60 6.63 1.88
C LEU A 303 19.59 7.75 2.13
N HIS A 304 20.85 7.38 2.39
CA HIS A 304 21.95 8.31 2.49
C HIS A 304 22.81 8.21 1.21
N PRO A 305 22.64 9.13 0.26
CA PRO A 305 23.40 9.10 -0.98
C PRO A 305 24.85 9.52 -0.73
N GLN A 306 25.78 8.85 -1.41
CA GLN A 306 27.22 9.13 -1.34
C GLN A 306 27.77 9.11 0.10
N ALA A 307 27.28 8.21 0.93
CA ALA A 307 27.75 8.01 2.28
C ALA A 307 29.15 7.37 2.28
N THR A 308 30.01 7.83 3.19
CA THR A 308 31.32 7.20 3.43
C THR A 308 31.11 5.95 4.26
N VAL A 309 31.48 4.79 3.73
CA VAL A 309 31.30 3.50 4.40
C VAL A 309 32.61 2.80 4.70
N VAL A 310 32.61 2.06 5.80
CA VAL A 310 33.71 1.18 6.21
C VAL A 310 33.16 -0.22 6.50
N PRO A 311 33.97 -1.27 6.34
CA PRO A 311 33.57 -2.59 6.81
C PRO A 311 33.31 -2.57 8.32
N LEU A 312 32.24 -3.22 8.75
CA LEU A 312 31.89 -3.33 10.18
C LEU A 312 33.01 -3.94 11.01
N ALA A 313 33.83 -4.81 10.41
CA ALA A 313 35.03 -5.40 11.01
C ALA A 313 36.12 -4.37 11.38
N ALA A 314 36.11 -3.19 10.77
CA ALA A 314 37.03 -2.10 11.11
C ALA A 314 36.61 -1.35 12.39
N VAL A 315 35.37 -1.47 12.80
CA VAL A 315 34.82 -0.75 13.95
C VAL A 315 35.08 -1.54 15.23
N VAL A 316 35.76 -0.90 16.16
CA VAL A 316 36.06 -1.48 17.49
C VAL A 316 35.31 -0.70 18.56
N ASP A 317 34.68 -1.42 19.49
CA ASP A 317 34.10 -0.80 20.69
C ASP A 317 35.13 -0.76 21.80
N ARG A 318 35.50 0.43 22.24
CA ARG A 318 36.39 0.64 23.40
C ARG A 318 35.71 1.58 24.37
N ASP A 319 35.52 1.10 25.59
CA ASP A 319 34.90 1.89 26.66
C ASP A 319 33.55 2.51 26.31
N GLY A 320 32.74 1.82 25.47
CA GLY A 320 31.44 2.31 25.01
C GLY A 320 31.52 3.33 23.90
N ARG A 321 32.71 3.55 23.29
CA ARG A 321 32.90 4.41 22.12
C ARG A 321 33.19 3.57 20.88
N LYS A 322 32.58 3.94 19.77
CA LYS A 322 32.87 3.33 18.47
C LYS A 322 34.09 4.03 17.89
N THR A 323 35.16 3.25 17.66
CA THR A 323 36.45 3.74 17.18
C THR A 323 36.91 2.94 15.98
N VAL A 324 37.69 3.56 15.12
CA VAL A 324 38.41 2.91 14.02
C VAL A 324 39.91 3.25 14.11
N PHE A 325 40.74 2.36 13.59
CA PHE A 325 42.16 2.64 13.45
C PHE A 325 42.47 3.07 12.03
N VAL A 326 43.04 4.25 11.89
CA VAL A 326 43.40 4.84 10.60
C VAL A 326 44.93 4.74 10.43
N VAL A 327 45.34 4.29 9.26
CA VAL A 327 46.76 4.23 8.90
C VAL A 327 47.26 5.64 8.54
N ALA A 328 48.12 6.20 9.39
CA ALA A 328 48.68 7.53 9.23
C ALA A 328 50.01 7.52 8.43
N GLY A 329 50.29 8.62 7.75
CA GLY A 329 51.55 9.04 7.18
C GLY A 329 52.56 7.97 6.73
N GLY A 330 52.42 7.45 5.52
CA GLY A 330 53.41 6.53 4.93
C GLY A 330 53.21 5.05 5.27
N GLY A 331 52.09 4.67 5.90
CA GLY A 331 51.65 3.24 6.04
C GLY A 331 52.29 2.47 7.20
N ARG A 332 52.92 3.15 8.16
CA ARG A 332 53.67 2.52 9.26
C ARG A 332 53.12 2.72 10.66
N ARG A 333 52.17 3.64 10.83
CA ARG A 333 51.61 3.95 12.16
C ARG A 333 50.11 4.06 12.11
N VAL A 334 49.42 3.56 13.15
CA VAL A 334 47.97 3.71 13.27
C VAL A 334 47.59 4.81 14.26
N ARG A 335 46.50 5.50 13.99
CA ARG A 335 45.86 6.48 14.85
C ARG A 335 44.46 6.03 15.17
N GLN A 336 44.11 5.98 16.44
CA GLN A 336 42.75 5.72 16.88
C GLN A 336 41.89 6.96 16.67
N VAL A 337 40.74 6.80 16.06
CA VAL A 337 39.79 7.86 15.78
C VAL A 337 38.41 7.44 16.28
N ASP A 338 37.80 8.29 17.10
CA ASP A 338 36.41 8.12 17.51
C ASP A 338 35.51 8.44 16.32
N VAL A 339 34.58 7.56 16.01
CA VAL A 339 33.67 7.74 14.87
C VAL A 339 32.22 7.71 15.32
N ARG A 340 31.40 8.49 14.61
CA ARG A 340 29.95 8.42 14.73
C ARG A 340 29.42 7.62 13.56
N LEU A 341 28.77 6.52 13.88
CA LEU A 341 28.18 5.61 12.90
C LEU A 341 26.78 6.09 12.49
N GLY A 342 26.44 5.86 11.24
CA GLY A 342 25.13 6.05 10.65
C GLY A 342 24.45 4.72 10.33
N LEU A 343 23.88 4.63 9.13
CA LEU A 343 23.19 3.43 8.63
C LEU A 343 24.19 2.28 8.42
N SER A 344 23.70 1.06 8.55
CA SER A 344 24.47 -0.15 8.25
C SER A 344 23.74 -0.99 7.20
N GLU A 345 24.46 -1.41 6.18
CA GLU A 345 23.93 -2.25 5.10
C GLU A 345 24.86 -3.46 4.87
N GLY A 346 24.38 -4.64 5.21
CA GLY A 346 25.17 -5.88 5.15
C GLY A 346 26.36 -5.83 6.11
N ASP A 347 27.57 -5.96 5.57
CA ASP A 347 28.84 -5.92 6.29
C ASP A 347 29.50 -4.54 6.33
N MET A 348 28.84 -3.52 5.78
CA MET A 348 29.32 -2.14 5.72
C MET A 348 28.54 -1.25 6.66
N VAL A 349 29.18 -0.24 7.23
CA VAL A 349 28.57 0.77 8.08
C VAL A 349 28.99 2.16 7.67
N GLU A 350 28.04 3.08 7.63
CA GLU A 350 28.26 4.49 7.35
C GLU A 350 29.01 5.16 8.50
N VAL A 351 29.96 6.02 8.16
CA VAL A 351 30.63 6.91 9.10
C VAL A 351 30.21 8.34 8.81
N LEU A 352 29.44 8.90 9.76
CA LEU A 352 28.91 10.26 9.65
C LEU A 352 29.95 11.33 9.99
N ASP A 353 30.94 10.98 10.84
CA ASP A 353 31.93 11.93 11.33
C ASP A 353 33.16 11.20 11.86
N GLY A 354 34.33 11.80 11.75
CA GLY A 354 35.59 11.31 12.32
C GLY A 354 36.64 10.87 11.30
N LEU A 355 36.30 10.69 10.02
CA LEU A 355 37.25 10.23 8.97
C LEU A 355 37.39 11.22 7.82
N ASP A 356 38.61 11.36 7.32
CA ASP A 356 38.92 12.10 6.09
C ASP A 356 38.92 11.16 4.88
N SER A 357 38.41 11.61 3.74
CA SER A 357 38.20 10.80 2.53
C SER A 357 39.42 10.11 1.95
N ALA A 358 40.62 10.55 2.33
CA ALA A 358 41.90 10.00 1.85
C ALA A 358 42.51 8.95 2.81
N GLU A 359 41.87 8.65 3.92
CA GLU A 359 42.40 7.75 4.94
C GLU A 359 42.12 6.26 4.61
N ARG A 360 42.92 5.37 5.21
CA ARG A 360 42.71 3.93 5.12
C ARG A 360 42.42 3.40 6.53
N VAL A 361 41.39 2.57 6.66
CA VAL A 361 40.97 1.98 7.95
C VAL A 361 41.47 0.55 8.07
N VAL A 362 41.90 0.17 9.26
CA VAL A 362 42.33 -1.19 9.60
C VAL A 362 41.10 -2.09 9.76
N THR A 363 41.05 -3.17 9.00
CA THR A 363 39.95 -4.16 9.06
C THR A 363 40.36 -5.39 9.86
N LEU A 364 41.49 -6.00 9.54
CA LEU A 364 41.99 -7.17 10.26
C LEU A 364 43.13 -6.73 11.22
N GLY A 365 43.10 -7.26 12.45
CA GLY A 365 44.06 -6.89 13.48
C GLY A 365 43.71 -5.63 14.29
N SER A 366 42.57 -4.99 14.03
CA SER A 366 42.12 -3.76 14.69
C SER A 366 42.04 -3.87 16.22
N HIS A 367 41.77 -5.07 16.75
CA HIS A 367 41.69 -5.34 18.17
C HIS A 367 43.05 -5.54 18.84
N LEU A 368 44.13 -5.76 18.06
CA LEU A 368 45.49 -5.99 18.54
C LEU A 368 46.33 -4.71 18.64
N VAL A 369 45.94 -3.67 17.94
CA VAL A 369 46.70 -2.41 17.83
C VAL A 369 46.27 -1.38 18.87
N ARG A 370 47.22 -0.49 19.24
CA ARG A 370 46.98 0.65 20.11
C ARG A 370 47.23 1.97 19.36
N ASP A 371 46.69 3.04 19.91
CA ASP A 371 46.93 4.37 19.35
C ASP A 371 48.44 4.70 19.28
N GLY A 372 48.89 5.17 18.10
CA GLY A 372 50.26 5.50 17.84
C GLY A 372 51.20 4.32 17.59
N GLN A 373 50.74 3.07 17.58
CA GLN A 373 51.56 1.87 17.39
C GLN A 373 52.04 1.76 15.92
N ASP A 374 53.27 1.27 15.75
CA ASP A 374 53.82 0.93 14.45
C ASP A 374 53.25 -0.40 13.95
N VAL A 375 52.83 -0.41 12.68
CA VAL A 375 52.20 -1.57 12.03
C VAL A 375 52.82 -1.87 10.68
N GLU A 376 52.70 -3.11 10.26
CA GLU A 376 53.02 -3.52 8.88
C GLU A 376 51.68 -3.81 8.16
N VAL A 377 51.38 -3.02 7.13
CA VAL A 377 50.17 -3.26 6.31
C VAL A 377 50.47 -4.39 5.36
N VAL A 378 49.87 -5.55 5.63
CA VAL A 378 50.03 -6.78 4.85
C VAL A 378 48.74 -7.00 4.03
N GLY A 379 48.82 -6.76 2.73
CA GLY A 379 47.71 -7.01 1.81
C GLY A 379 46.78 -5.81 1.61
N GLU A 380 46.46 -5.58 0.36
CA GLU A 380 45.34 -4.78 -0.08
C GLU A 380 44.22 -5.78 -0.45
N PRO A 381 43.18 -5.97 0.36
CA PRO A 381 42.07 -6.77 -0.11
C PRO A 381 41.52 -6.10 -1.36
N ALA A 382 41.41 -6.87 -2.43
CA ALA A 382 40.77 -6.42 -3.67
C ALA A 382 39.40 -5.87 -3.32
N ALA A 383 39.11 -4.63 -3.72
CA ALA A 383 37.77 -4.07 -3.65
C ALA A 383 36.86 -5.04 -4.44
N THR A 384 36.07 -5.82 -3.74
CA THR A 384 34.96 -6.57 -4.36
C THR A 384 33.93 -5.53 -4.75
N ALA A 385 34.05 -5.08 -6.03
CA ALA A 385 32.95 -4.44 -6.72
C ALA A 385 32.01 -5.57 -7.18
N ASP A 386 30.83 -5.63 -6.60
CA ASP A 386 29.65 -6.29 -7.15
C ASP A 386 28.42 -5.40 -6.99
#